data_00293e698a6b4ab87333f669b5a7ce8d
#
_entry.id   00293e698a6b4ab87333f669b5a7ce8d
#
_cell.length_a   1.000
_cell.length_b   1.000
_cell.length_c   1.000
_cell.angle_alpha   90.00
_cell.angle_beta   90.00
_cell.angle_gamma   90.00
#
_symmetry.space_group_name_H-M   'P 1'
#
loop_
_entity.id
_entity.type
_entity.pdbx_description
1 polymer ?
#
loop_
_entity_poly.entity_id
_entity_poly.type
_entity_poly.pdbx_seq_one_letter_code
_entity_poly.pdbx_strand_id
1 'polypeptide(L)'
;LSSILKSPAGFIAGSLLQPIFAMGKNKAKVKAAKARYEQEVYSYEKSVLGAFKEVNNAIVTVRKVKEIRASRMNLEASASKYLELAQLQYINGVISYMDVLDAQRGLLDAQICLNNAVLDELLSVVYLYKALGGGF
;
A
#
# COMPACT_ATOMS: atom_id res chain seq x y z
N LEU A 1 4.69 -50.64 -52.09
CA LEU A 1 5.13 -50.06 -50.84
C LEU A 1 4.89 -48.52 -50.79
N SER A 2 4.87 -47.81 -51.94
CA SER A 2 4.63 -46.35 -52.02
C SER A 2 3.17 -45.93 -51.83
N SER A 3 2.20 -46.85 -51.98
CA SER A 3 0.77 -46.54 -51.86
C SER A 3 0.25 -46.58 -50.39
N ILE A 4 0.97 -47.26 -49.51
CA ILE A 4 0.58 -47.40 -48.10
C ILE A 4 0.89 -46.10 -47.31
N LEU A 5 1.90 -45.36 -47.75
CA LEU A 5 2.27 -44.07 -47.15
C LEU A 5 1.35 -42.92 -47.52
N LYS A 6 0.45 -43.06 -48.50
CA LYS A 6 -0.53 -42.04 -48.92
C LYS A 6 -1.94 -42.29 -48.42
N SER A 7 -2.16 -43.37 -47.62
CA SER A 7 -3.47 -43.63 -47.03
C SER A 7 -3.65 -42.82 -45.72
N PRO A 8 -4.88 -42.36 -45.44
CA PRO A 8 -5.16 -41.67 -44.18
C PRO A 8 -4.82 -42.52 -42.92
N ALA A 9 -4.82 -43.87 -43.07
CA ALA A 9 -4.41 -44.79 -42.03
C ALA A 9 -2.90 -44.72 -41.70
N GLY A 10 -2.04 -44.42 -42.71
CA GLY A 10 -0.61 -44.20 -42.49
C GLY A 10 -0.30 -42.92 -41.74
N PHE A 11 -1.12 -41.91 -41.95
CA PHE A 11 -0.99 -40.63 -41.24
C PHE A 11 -1.43 -40.75 -39.76
N ILE A 12 -2.48 -41.54 -39.49
CA ILE A 12 -2.95 -41.80 -38.12
C ILE A 12 -1.94 -42.64 -37.35
N ALA A 13 -1.30 -43.62 -37.98
CA ALA A 13 -0.23 -44.43 -37.36
C ALA A 13 1.03 -43.61 -37.03
N GLY A 14 1.36 -42.61 -37.88
CA GLY A 14 2.49 -41.71 -37.64
C GLY A 14 2.28 -40.71 -36.47
N SER A 15 1.02 -40.35 -36.20
CA SER A 15 0.70 -39.44 -35.09
C SER A 15 0.61 -40.15 -33.71
N LEU A 16 0.53 -41.48 -33.70
CA LEU A 16 0.53 -42.28 -32.46
C LEU A 16 1.90 -42.71 -31.97
N LEU A 17 2.98 -42.29 -32.66
CA LEU A 17 4.33 -42.43 -32.15
C LEU A 17 4.62 -41.32 -31.10
N GLN A 18 3.84 -41.35 -30.06
CA GLN A 18 4.17 -40.60 -28.86
C GLN A 18 5.49 -41.18 -28.31
N PRO A 19 6.54 -40.38 -28.10
CA PRO A 19 7.85 -40.90 -27.68
C PRO A 19 7.73 -41.50 -26.26
N ILE A 20 7.53 -42.82 -26.21
CA ILE A 20 7.41 -43.60 -24.97
C ILE A 20 8.76 -43.59 -24.22
N PHE A 21 9.89 -43.39 -24.94
CA PHE A 21 11.23 -43.29 -24.41
C PHE A 21 11.88 -41.96 -24.73
N ALA A 22 11.69 -40.97 -23.87
CA ALA A 22 12.34 -39.66 -23.97
C ALA A 22 13.41 -39.49 -22.87
N MET A 23 14.33 -40.45 -22.70
CA MET A 23 15.56 -40.35 -21.85
C MET A 23 15.39 -39.48 -20.60
N GLY A 24 14.38 -39.71 -19.78
CA GLY A 24 14.13 -38.91 -18.58
C GLY A 24 13.45 -37.54 -18.79
N LYS A 25 13.26 -37.07 -20.03
CA LYS A 25 12.63 -35.76 -20.35
C LYS A 25 11.22 -35.65 -19.77
N ASN A 26 10.40 -36.68 -19.83
CA ASN A 26 9.05 -36.67 -19.27
C ASN A 26 9.09 -36.65 -17.75
N LYS A 27 10.02 -37.37 -17.10
CA LYS A 27 10.24 -37.34 -15.66
C LYS A 27 10.69 -35.94 -15.20
N ALA A 28 11.59 -35.31 -15.95
CA ALA A 28 12.04 -33.93 -15.68
C ALA A 28 10.89 -32.91 -15.84
N LYS A 29 10.04 -33.07 -16.87
CA LYS A 29 8.83 -32.23 -17.05
C LYS A 29 7.86 -32.35 -15.89
N VAL A 30 7.59 -33.56 -15.41
CA VAL A 30 6.73 -33.82 -14.25
C VAL A 30 7.34 -33.18 -12.99
N LYS A 31 8.65 -33.33 -12.77
CA LYS A 31 9.34 -32.69 -11.64
C LYS A 31 9.26 -31.17 -11.72
N ALA A 32 9.47 -30.58 -12.90
CA ALA A 32 9.35 -29.15 -13.11
C ALA A 32 7.89 -28.65 -12.89
N ALA A 33 6.88 -29.43 -13.35
CA ALA A 33 5.49 -29.07 -13.11
C ALA A 33 5.11 -29.11 -11.62
N LYS A 34 5.61 -30.11 -10.88
CA LYS A 34 5.41 -30.19 -9.42
C LYS A 34 6.06 -29.00 -8.70
N ALA A 35 7.30 -28.66 -9.05
CA ALA A 35 7.99 -27.49 -8.46
C ALA A 35 7.27 -26.18 -8.76
N ARG A 36 6.70 -26.02 -9.96
CA ARG A 36 5.85 -24.85 -10.29
C ARG A 36 4.57 -24.82 -9.46
N TYR A 37 3.92 -25.97 -9.29
CA TYR A 37 2.74 -26.05 -8.42
C TYR A 37 3.05 -25.62 -6.99
N GLU A 38 4.14 -26.12 -6.40
CA GLU A 38 4.60 -25.71 -5.07
C GLU A 38 4.91 -24.21 -5.02
N GLN A 39 5.55 -23.66 -6.06
CA GLN A 39 5.81 -22.23 -6.18
C GLN A 39 4.51 -21.41 -6.19
N GLU A 40 3.48 -21.85 -6.92
CA GLU A 40 2.18 -21.17 -6.96
C GLU A 40 1.47 -21.21 -5.60
N VAL A 41 1.53 -22.34 -4.89
CA VAL A 41 1.00 -22.45 -3.52
C VAL A 41 1.66 -21.43 -2.58
N TYR A 42 3.00 -21.36 -2.57
CA TYR A 42 3.71 -20.36 -1.76
C TYR A 42 3.44 -18.92 -2.20
N SER A 43 3.27 -18.69 -3.50
CA SER A 43 2.89 -17.38 -4.04
C SER A 43 1.50 -16.96 -3.55
N TYR A 44 0.55 -17.88 -3.52
CA TYR A 44 -0.78 -17.65 -2.96
C TYR A 44 -0.72 -17.32 -1.46
N GLU A 45 -0.02 -18.14 -0.67
CA GLU A 45 0.17 -17.88 0.77
C GLU A 45 0.79 -16.52 1.03
N LYS A 46 1.84 -16.16 0.27
CA LYS A 46 2.47 -14.83 0.35
C LYS A 46 1.49 -13.71 0.04
N SER A 47 0.64 -13.87 -0.96
CA SER A 47 -0.38 -12.88 -1.34
C SER A 47 -1.41 -12.69 -0.24
N VAL A 48 -1.87 -13.78 0.37
CA VAL A 48 -2.82 -13.75 1.49
C VAL A 48 -2.20 -13.04 2.71
N LEU A 49 -0.98 -13.41 3.08
CA LEU A 49 -0.25 -12.74 4.17
C LEU A 49 0.00 -11.25 3.87
N GLY A 50 0.29 -10.92 2.60
CA GLY A 50 0.41 -9.54 2.14
C GLY A 50 -0.86 -8.73 2.37
N ALA A 51 -2.01 -9.27 1.96
CA ALA A 51 -3.32 -8.63 2.14
C ALA A 51 -3.65 -8.40 3.62
N PHE A 52 -3.42 -9.39 4.48
CA PHE A 52 -3.61 -9.23 5.93
C PHE A 52 -2.70 -8.14 6.52
N LYS A 53 -1.43 -8.10 6.09
CA LYS A 53 -0.49 -7.06 6.53
C LYS A 53 -0.96 -5.67 6.10
N GLU A 54 -1.43 -5.50 4.87
CA GLU A 54 -1.92 -4.23 4.35
C GLU A 54 -3.13 -3.72 5.14
N VAL A 55 -4.13 -4.59 5.38
CA VAL A 55 -5.31 -4.24 6.18
C VAL A 55 -4.92 -3.86 7.61
N ASN A 56 -4.07 -4.67 8.26
CA ASN A 56 -3.63 -4.38 9.62
C ASN A 56 -2.88 -3.04 9.71
N ASN A 57 -1.97 -2.78 8.76
CA ASN A 57 -1.26 -1.51 8.69
C ASN A 57 -2.21 -0.34 8.47
N ALA A 58 -3.21 -0.48 7.59
CA ALA A 58 -4.21 0.55 7.34
C ALA A 58 -5.03 0.87 8.60
N ILE A 59 -5.46 -0.14 9.36
CA ILE A 59 -6.19 0.04 10.63
C ILE A 59 -5.34 0.80 11.65
N VAL A 60 -4.07 0.39 11.82
CA VAL A 60 -3.13 1.05 12.74
C VAL A 60 -2.90 2.50 12.30
N THR A 61 -2.74 2.74 10.99
CA THR A 61 -2.54 4.08 10.43
C THR A 61 -3.73 4.98 10.74
N VAL A 62 -4.97 4.55 10.50
CA VAL A 62 -6.17 5.34 10.82
C VAL A 62 -6.21 5.75 12.30
N ARG A 63 -5.85 4.83 13.20
CA ARG A 63 -5.79 5.12 14.63
C ARG A 63 -4.73 6.17 14.95
N LYS A 64 -3.52 5.98 14.41
CA LYS A 64 -2.38 6.88 14.69
C LYS A 64 -2.57 8.28 14.11
N VAL A 65 -3.14 8.39 12.94
CA VAL A 65 -3.41 9.69 12.32
C VAL A 65 -4.46 10.48 13.11
N LYS A 66 -5.48 9.84 13.69
CA LYS A 66 -6.41 10.48 14.62
C LYS A 66 -5.72 11.04 15.87
N GLU A 67 -4.79 10.28 16.47
CA GLU A 67 -4.01 10.75 17.60
C GLU A 67 -3.14 11.96 17.22
N ILE A 68 -2.50 11.90 16.04
CA ILE A 68 -1.69 13.02 15.50
C ILE A 68 -2.56 14.26 15.30
N ARG A 69 -3.73 14.11 14.67
CA ARG A 69 -4.66 15.24 14.49
C ARG A 69 -5.04 15.89 15.83
N ALA A 70 -5.40 15.10 16.83
CA ALA A 70 -5.72 15.63 18.16
C ALA A 70 -4.55 16.42 18.77
N SER A 71 -3.31 15.93 18.61
CA SER A 71 -2.11 16.63 19.05
C SER A 71 -1.89 17.94 18.28
N ARG A 72 -2.15 17.95 16.95
CA ARG A 72 -2.04 19.17 16.12
C ARG A 72 -3.10 20.20 16.44
N MET A 73 -4.32 19.78 16.81
CA MET A 73 -5.35 20.70 17.33
C MET A 73 -4.90 21.40 18.62
N ASN A 74 -4.29 20.65 19.55
CA ASN A 74 -3.77 21.23 20.78
C ASN A 74 -2.60 22.20 20.51
N LEU A 75 -1.75 21.88 19.53
CA LEU A 75 -0.66 22.77 19.11
C LEU A 75 -1.20 24.08 18.55
N GLU A 76 -2.20 24.02 17.66
CA GLU A 76 -2.83 25.21 17.07
C GLU A 76 -3.49 26.06 18.14
N ALA A 77 -4.26 25.47 19.05
CA ALA A 77 -4.88 26.19 20.18
C ALA A 77 -3.84 26.89 21.08
N SER A 78 -2.70 26.22 21.33
CA SER A 78 -1.62 26.79 22.12
C SER A 78 -0.92 27.94 21.39
N ALA A 79 -0.69 27.81 20.08
CA ALA A 79 -0.10 28.86 19.25
C ALA A 79 -1.03 30.06 19.12
N SER A 80 -2.33 29.85 19.01
CA SER A 80 -3.35 30.92 19.01
C SER A 80 -3.33 31.71 20.32
N LYS A 81 -3.27 30.98 21.44
CA LYS A 81 -3.19 31.61 22.75
C LYS A 81 -1.87 32.35 22.97
N TYR A 82 -0.77 31.83 22.46
CA TYR A 82 0.53 32.49 22.50
C TYR A 82 0.49 33.81 21.72
N LEU A 83 -0.10 33.85 20.53
CA LEU A 83 -0.28 35.07 19.75
C LEU A 83 -1.13 36.09 20.49
N GLU A 84 -2.23 35.68 21.12
CA GLU A 84 -3.08 36.57 21.93
C GLU A 84 -2.27 37.23 23.06
N LEU A 85 -1.48 36.45 23.81
CA LEU A 85 -0.63 36.95 24.88
C LEU A 85 0.48 37.84 24.35
N ALA A 86 1.11 37.52 23.23
CA ALA A 86 2.14 38.35 22.59
C ALA A 86 1.57 39.71 22.18
N GLN A 87 0.36 39.74 21.59
CA GLN A 87 -0.32 40.99 21.25
C GLN A 87 -0.59 41.85 22.49
N LEU A 88 -1.05 41.22 23.57
CA LEU A 88 -1.30 41.94 24.84
C LEU A 88 0.00 42.52 25.45
N GLN A 89 1.09 41.73 25.41
CA GLN A 89 2.41 42.19 25.89
C GLN A 89 2.98 43.32 25.04
N TYR A 90 2.78 43.27 23.71
CA TYR A 90 3.18 44.35 22.82
C TYR A 90 2.42 45.65 23.10
N ILE A 91 1.11 45.61 23.29
CA ILE A 91 0.28 46.76 23.64
C ILE A 91 0.76 47.38 24.96
N ASN A 92 1.19 46.54 25.89
CA ASN A 92 1.73 47.00 27.18
C ASN A 92 3.23 47.42 27.13
N GLY A 93 3.85 47.39 25.93
CA GLY A 93 5.25 47.83 25.76
C GLY A 93 6.29 46.84 26.30
N VAL A 94 5.91 45.56 26.56
CA VAL A 94 6.78 44.55 27.17
C VAL A 94 7.67 43.85 26.16
N ILE A 95 7.15 43.64 24.95
CA ILE A 95 7.85 42.95 23.85
C ILE A 95 7.87 43.78 22.57
N SER A 96 8.72 43.42 21.61
CA SER A 96 8.82 44.05 20.32
C SER A 96 7.73 43.57 19.35
N TYR A 97 7.46 44.35 18.28
CA TYR A 97 6.56 43.93 17.22
C TYR A 97 7.07 42.69 16.46
N MET A 98 8.39 42.49 16.43
CA MET A 98 8.99 41.29 15.83
C MET A 98 8.54 40.00 16.55
N ASP A 99 8.40 40.05 17.87
CA ASP A 99 7.92 38.91 18.67
C ASP A 99 6.46 38.56 18.32
N VAL A 100 5.62 39.57 18.04
CA VAL A 100 4.24 39.39 17.57
C VAL A 100 4.23 38.77 16.18
N LEU A 101 5.11 39.21 15.26
CA LEU A 101 5.21 38.60 13.91
C LEU A 101 5.68 37.15 13.98
N ASP A 102 6.60 36.83 14.87
CA ASP A 102 7.05 35.43 15.06
C ASP A 102 5.94 34.58 15.65
N ALA A 103 5.14 35.11 16.58
CA ALA A 103 3.96 34.43 17.09
C ALA A 103 2.90 34.18 15.99
N GLN A 104 2.69 35.15 15.08
CA GLN A 104 1.80 34.98 13.91
C GLN A 104 2.28 33.91 12.96
N ARG A 105 3.60 33.86 12.67
CA ARG A 105 4.19 32.78 11.83
C ARG A 105 4.01 31.42 12.48
N GLY A 106 4.27 31.33 13.80
CA GLY A 106 4.09 30.08 14.55
C GLY A 106 2.65 29.58 14.52
N LEU A 107 1.65 30.48 14.59
CA LEU A 107 0.24 30.11 14.44
C LEU A 107 -0.06 29.63 13.01
N LEU A 108 0.43 30.32 11.98
CA LEU A 108 0.25 29.91 10.59
C LEU A 108 0.83 28.51 10.34
N ASP A 109 2.04 28.26 10.84
CA ASP A 109 2.69 26.95 10.71
C ASP A 109 1.88 25.85 11.43
N ALA A 110 1.35 26.15 12.62
CA ALA A 110 0.50 25.22 13.36
C ALA A 110 -0.80 24.91 12.62
N GLN A 111 -1.43 25.92 11.97
CA GLN A 111 -2.63 25.76 11.17
C GLN A 111 -2.37 24.90 9.90
N ILE A 112 -1.24 25.12 9.22
CA ILE A 112 -0.82 24.32 8.08
C ILE A 112 -0.62 22.85 8.52
N CYS A 113 0.06 22.63 9.65
CA CYS A 113 0.26 21.29 10.19
C CYS A 113 -1.06 20.60 10.57
N LEU A 114 -2.04 21.33 11.11
CA LEU A 114 -3.37 20.82 11.41
C LEU A 114 -4.13 20.43 10.12
N ASN A 115 -4.10 21.29 9.11
CA ASN A 115 -4.76 21.00 7.82
C ASN A 115 -4.17 19.76 7.14
N ASN A 116 -2.84 19.60 7.18
CA ASN A 116 -2.19 18.39 6.68
C ASN A 116 -2.60 17.15 7.47
N ALA A 117 -2.71 17.24 8.80
CA ALA A 117 -3.15 16.12 9.62
C ALA A 117 -4.62 15.72 9.34
N VAL A 118 -5.50 16.68 9.04
CA VAL A 118 -6.87 16.41 8.59
C VAL A 118 -6.88 15.72 7.23
N LEU A 119 -6.06 16.17 6.29
CA LEU A 119 -5.90 15.51 4.99
C LEU A 119 -5.41 14.06 5.15
N ASP A 120 -4.39 13.84 5.97
CA ASP A 120 -3.84 12.50 6.24
C ASP A 120 -4.90 11.57 6.87
N GLU A 121 -5.74 12.10 7.76
CA GLU A 121 -6.85 11.32 8.33
C GLU A 121 -7.84 10.88 7.25
N LEU A 122 -8.26 11.78 6.37
CA LEU A 122 -9.18 11.46 5.27
C LEU A 122 -8.56 10.45 4.30
N LEU A 123 -7.29 10.64 3.93
CA LEU A 123 -6.56 9.70 3.07
C LEU A 123 -6.40 8.33 3.72
N SER A 124 -6.16 8.27 5.03
CA SER A 124 -6.01 6.99 5.75
C SER A 124 -7.29 6.14 5.69
N VAL A 125 -8.47 6.78 5.75
CA VAL A 125 -9.76 6.10 5.58
C VAL A 125 -9.92 5.56 4.17
N VAL A 126 -9.53 6.33 3.15
CA VAL A 126 -9.56 5.89 1.73
C VAL A 126 -8.61 4.70 1.53
N TYR A 127 -7.41 4.75 2.11
CA TYR A 127 -6.46 3.62 2.05
C TYR A 127 -6.98 2.37 2.74
N LEU A 128 -7.65 2.51 3.89
CA LEU A 128 -8.29 1.38 4.56
C LEU A 128 -9.40 0.78 3.69
N TYR A 129 -10.25 1.61 3.09
CA TYR A 129 -11.29 1.16 2.16
C TYR A 129 -10.71 0.38 0.98
N LYS A 130 -9.63 0.90 0.38
CA LYS A 130 -8.90 0.21 -0.70
C LYS A 130 -8.29 -1.11 -0.25
N ALA A 131 -7.66 -1.16 0.93
CA ALA A 131 -7.05 -2.37 1.48
C ALA A 131 -8.08 -3.48 1.77
N LEU A 132 -9.33 -3.11 2.07
CA LEU A 132 -10.45 -4.03 2.25
C LEU A 132 -11.07 -4.52 0.92
N GLY A 133 -10.51 -4.12 -0.22
CA GLY A 133 -11.02 -4.51 -1.54
C GLY A 133 -12.15 -3.61 -2.05
N GLY A 134 -12.39 -2.47 -1.43
CA GLY A 134 -13.34 -1.46 -1.94
C GLY A 134 -12.76 -0.73 -3.14
N GLY A 135 -13.57 -0.57 -4.21
CA GLY A 135 -13.15 0.22 -5.37
C GLY A 135 -13.27 -0.49 -6.72
N PHE A 136 -14.19 -1.43 -6.86
CA PHE A 136 -14.61 -1.98 -8.14
C PHE A 136 -15.71 -1.13 -8.75
#